data_8965f86d9de6b84d9f32c5f98f558012
#
_entry.id   8965f86d9de6b84d9f32c5f98f558012
#
_cell.length_a   1.000
_cell.length_b   1.000
_cell.length_c   1.000
_cell.angle_alpha   90.00
_cell.angle_beta   90.00
_cell.angle_gamma   90.00
#
_symmetry.space_group_name_H-M   'P 1'
#
loop_
_entity.id
_entity.type
_entity.pdbx_description
1 polymer ?
#
loop_
_entity_poly.entity_id
_entity_poly.type
_entity_poly.pdbx_seq_one_letter_code
_entity_poly.pdbx_strand_id
1 'polypeptide(L)'
;MKHTSLVLLTTLCTGISNMSVAAETSTVSVDNADRIRPYVKDVRYWQYKGEPVLLLGGTKDDNLFQIPDLKQHLDLLASVGGNYVRNTMSARLDKGFEVHAFRRLPDGKYDLDGWNDEYWTRFENLLRWTHERDIIIQIELWDRFDYTDARGANHWQVSPYRPQNNINYTGEETGLADRYLDDPWRDKHPFFHTIPGMKRYDKKYDMLRHYQEQFVAKMLSHSLSYGNVLYCMDNETSTLPEWGQHWMGFIRKAAAEQGVDVYVTDMFDDGWKPERSEKIRLELDHPELYSFVEISQVNSRNFGEDHWRRLQWVVEEVKRHPRPINNTKIYGAGKTSWGSGEPENGVQRFWRDIIGGCASARFHRDGGGTGLQPISQASIKAARKLESLVKLWDVEPRNDLLEDRSENEAYLAARPGEAYALYFTDGGSVGLDLTGSEGEFQLSWINVGTGDWADKQMLQSGNVVTIAAPAAGGWVAAITRHDSQD
;
A
#
# COMPACT_ATOMS: atom_id res chain seq x y z
N MET A 1 87.04 -40.67 21.04
CA MET A 1 85.64 -40.77 21.45
C MET A 1 84.92 -39.47 21.02
N LYS A 2 84.15 -39.55 19.99
CA LYS A 2 83.46 -38.36 19.39
C LYS A 2 82.04 -38.32 19.91
N HIS A 3 81.67 -37.26 20.59
CA HIS A 3 80.27 -37.01 20.96
C HIS A 3 79.58 -36.14 19.85
N THR A 4 78.58 -36.73 19.25
CA THR A 4 77.72 -36.04 18.26
C THR A 4 76.47 -35.52 18.98
N SER A 5 76.36 -34.21 19.03
CA SER A 5 75.13 -33.58 19.58
C SER A 5 74.09 -33.43 18.44
N LEU A 6 72.89 -33.95 18.69
CA LEU A 6 71.71 -33.85 17.81
C LEU A 6 70.94 -32.59 18.21
N VAL A 7 70.82 -31.65 17.28
CA VAL A 7 69.95 -30.45 17.45
C VAL A 7 68.58 -30.79 16.91
N LEU A 8 67.58 -30.73 17.76
CA LEU A 8 66.14 -30.89 17.41
C LEU A 8 65.57 -29.53 17.05
N LEU A 9 65.19 -29.36 15.77
CA LEU A 9 64.50 -28.17 15.29
C LEU A 9 62.99 -28.40 15.47
N THR A 10 62.32 -27.69 16.41
CA THR A 10 60.90 -27.67 16.58
C THR A 10 60.30 -26.58 15.71
N THR A 11 59.54 -26.97 14.66
CA THR A 11 58.81 -26.09 13.81
C THR A 11 57.42 -25.79 14.48
N LEU A 12 57.24 -24.55 14.89
CA LEU A 12 55.93 -24.07 15.40
C LEU A 12 55.05 -23.78 14.17
N CYS A 13 54.04 -24.60 13.90
CA CYS A 13 52.92 -24.28 12.99
C CYS A 13 51.90 -23.45 13.75
N THR A 14 51.85 -22.13 13.51
CA THR A 14 50.76 -21.28 13.93
C THR A 14 49.57 -21.50 12.97
N GLY A 15 48.59 -22.27 13.40
CA GLY A 15 47.30 -22.41 12.71
C GLY A 15 46.50 -21.13 12.86
N ILE A 16 46.33 -20.39 11.76
CA ILE A 16 45.36 -19.32 11.65
C ILE A 16 43.99 -20.00 11.43
N SER A 17 43.18 -20.09 12.48
CA SER A 17 41.78 -20.46 12.37
C SER A 17 41.04 -19.31 11.72
N ASN A 18 40.69 -19.45 10.46
CA ASN A 18 39.65 -18.63 9.82
C ASN A 18 38.32 -18.95 10.49
N MET A 19 37.89 -18.13 11.46
CA MET A 19 36.51 -18.08 11.90
C MET A 19 35.70 -17.41 10.79
N SER A 20 35.08 -18.23 9.92
CA SER A 20 34.00 -17.83 9.10
C SER A 20 32.83 -17.50 10.03
N VAL A 21 32.56 -16.20 10.23
CA VAL A 21 31.32 -15.74 10.81
C VAL A 21 30.26 -15.95 9.73
N ALA A 22 29.63 -17.11 9.74
CA ALA A 22 28.36 -17.31 9.03
C ALA A 22 27.37 -16.35 9.69
N ALA A 23 26.93 -15.33 8.96
CA ALA A 23 25.76 -14.55 9.35
C ALA A 23 24.60 -15.54 9.38
N GLU A 24 24.12 -15.89 10.57
CA GLU A 24 22.85 -16.56 10.76
C GLU A 24 21.77 -15.61 10.24
N THR A 25 21.38 -15.80 8.99
CA THR A 25 20.09 -15.31 8.52
C THR A 25 19.02 -16.10 9.28
N SER A 26 18.56 -15.59 10.41
CA SER A 26 17.37 -16.11 11.05
C SER A 26 16.23 -15.95 10.07
N THR A 27 15.82 -17.04 9.44
CA THR A 27 14.61 -17.08 8.61
C THR A 27 13.43 -16.87 9.56
N VAL A 28 12.84 -15.67 9.55
CA VAL A 28 11.59 -15.39 10.24
C VAL A 28 10.51 -16.20 9.53
N SER A 29 10.15 -17.36 10.08
CA SER A 29 8.99 -18.11 9.63
C SER A 29 7.80 -17.67 10.48
N VAL A 30 6.84 -16.95 9.87
CA VAL A 30 5.63 -16.47 10.53
C VAL A 30 4.50 -17.47 10.26
N ASP A 31 3.83 -17.93 11.32
CA ASP A 31 2.63 -18.78 11.22
C ASP A 31 1.57 -18.08 10.34
N ASN A 32 0.85 -18.83 9.52
CA ASN A 32 -0.25 -18.28 8.71
C ASN A 32 -1.33 -17.60 9.57
N ALA A 33 -1.51 -18.01 10.82
CA ALA A 33 -2.45 -17.38 11.74
C ALA A 33 -2.06 -15.93 12.09
N ASP A 34 -0.76 -15.64 12.13
CA ASP A 34 -0.20 -14.32 12.46
C ASP A 34 0.03 -13.43 11.24
N ARG A 35 -0.17 -13.97 10.03
CA ARG A 35 -0.05 -13.19 8.80
C ARG A 35 -1.24 -12.25 8.61
N ILE A 36 -1.00 -11.17 7.85
CA ILE A 36 -2.10 -10.30 7.37
C ILE A 36 -3.09 -11.14 6.54
N ARG A 37 -4.37 -11.05 6.87
CA ARG A 37 -5.45 -11.76 6.17
C ARG A 37 -6.79 -11.07 6.40
N PRO A 38 -7.85 -11.37 5.61
CA PRO A 38 -9.19 -10.88 5.90
C PRO A 38 -9.64 -11.24 7.33
N TYR A 39 -10.28 -10.30 8.01
CA TYR A 39 -10.73 -10.48 9.39
C TYR A 39 -11.85 -11.51 9.48
N VAL A 40 -11.72 -12.49 10.37
CA VAL A 40 -12.64 -13.64 10.43
C VAL A 40 -14.10 -13.30 10.79
N LYS A 41 -14.33 -12.15 11.49
CA LYS A 41 -15.69 -11.72 11.86
C LYS A 41 -16.29 -10.77 10.81
N ASP A 42 -15.46 -10.02 10.10
CA ASP A 42 -15.86 -9.19 8.96
C ASP A 42 -14.74 -9.18 7.91
N VAL A 43 -14.87 -10.04 6.90
CA VAL A 43 -13.86 -10.22 5.84
C VAL A 43 -13.64 -8.98 4.97
N ARG A 44 -14.43 -7.91 5.15
CA ARG A 44 -14.23 -6.61 4.50
C ARG A 44 -13.08 -5.81 5.11
N TYR A 45 -12.58 -6.24 6.27
CA TYR A 45 -11.42 -5.64 6.96
C TYR A 45 -10.26 -6.62 7.05
N TRP A 46 -9.13 -6.14 7.51
CA TRP A 46 -7.94 -6.94 7.72
C TRP A 46 -7.80 -7.37 9.19
N GLN A 47 -7.11 -8.49 9.41
CA GLN A 47 -6.52 -8.84 10.72
C GLN A 47 -5.04 -9.14 10.55
N TYR A 48 -4.27 -8.85 11.58
CA TYR A 48 -2.85 -9.15 11.68
C TYR A 48 -2.52 -9.61 13.09
N LYS A 49 -1.75 -10.70 13.24
CA LYS A 49 -1.46 -11.31 14.54
C LYS A 49 -2.73 -11.62 15.36
N GLY A 50 -3.78 -12.05 14.68
CA GLY A 50 -5.06 -12.41 15.29
C GLY A 50 -6.01 -11.26 15.61
N GLU A 51 -5.56 -10.00 15.55
CA GLU A 51 -6.34 -8.81 15.87
C GLU A 51 -6.81 -8.06 14.63
N PRO A 52 -8.04 -7.51 14.61
CA PRO A 52 -8.51 -6.67 13.51
C PRO A 52 -7.68 -5.40 13.42
N VAL A 53 -7.37 -4.97 12.20
CA VAL A 53 -6.55 -3.78 11.95
C VAL A 53 -7.14 -2.92 10.84
N LEU A 54 -7.19 -1.61 11.07
CA LEU A 54 -7.39 -0.61 10.04
C LEU A 54 -6.02 -0.17 9.52
N LEU A 55 -5.80 -0.23 8.20
CA LEU A 55 -4.52 0.11 7.60
C LEU A 55 -4.46 1.60 7.27
N LEU A 56 -3.66 2.35 8.03
CA LEU A 56 -3.51 3.79 7.88
C LEU A 56 -2.05 4.17 7.61
N GLY A 57 -1.82 5.06 6.64
CA GLY A 57 -0.46 5.40 6.34
C GLY A 57 -0.23 6.62 5.45
N GLY A 58 1.04 6.79 5.13
CA GLY A 58 1.55 7.79 4.21
C GLY A 58 3.03 7.54 3.95
N THR A 59 3.50 7.75 2.72
CA THR A 59 4.91 7.57 2.38
C THR A 59 5.40 8.74 1.55
N LYS A 60 6.65 9.11 1.69
CA LYS A 60 7.23 10.23 0.94
C LYS A 60 7.66 9.87 -0.49
N ASP A 61 7.77 8.58 -0.79
CA ASP A 61 8.17 8.09 -2.12
C ASP A 61 7.43 6.80 -2.52
N ASP A 62 7.43 6.49 -3.83
CA ASP A 62 6.84 5.27 -4.38
C ASP A 62 7.76 4.06 -4.16
N ASN A 63 9.06 4.19 -4.47
CA ASN A 63 10.09 3.17 -4.24
C ASN A 63 10.71 3.33 -2.84
N LEU A 64 9.86 3.17 -1.83
CA LEU A 64 10.15 3.50 -0.43
C LEU A 64 11.44 2.83 0.08
N PHE A 65 11.72 1.57 -0.30
CA PHE A 65 12.89 0.83 0.17
C PHE A 65 14.23 1.46 -0.23
N GLN A 66 14.24 2.35 -1.23
CA GLN A 66 15.46 2.97 -1.73
C GLN A 66 15.81 4.30 -1.04
N ILE A 67 14.87 4.92 -0.30
CA ILE A 67 15.15 6.22 0.32
C ILE A 67 16.23 6.12 1.40
N PRO A 68 17.14 7.12 1.50
CA PRO A 68 18.26 7.05 2.45
C PRO A 68 17.85 7.04 3.93
N ASP A 69 16.72 7.66 4.26
CA ASP A 69 16.19 7.82 5.62
C ASP A 69 14.99 6.90 5.92
N LEU A 70 14.94 5.73 5.28
CA LEU A 70 13.85 4.77 5.41
C LEU A 70 13.48 4.46 6.87
N LYS A 71 14.50 4.15 7.72
CA LYS A 71 14.26 3.81 9.11
C LYS A 71 13.58 4.93 9.88
N GLN A 72 14.05 6.17 9.71
CA GLN A 72 13.48 7.36 10.35
C GLN A 72 12.04 7.61 9.86
N HIS A 73 11.77 7.38 8.58
CA HIS A 73 10.43 7.49 8.01
C HIS A 73 9.45 6.48 8.63
N LEU A 74 9.88 5.22 8.80
CA LEU A 74 9.06 4.18 9.44
C LEU A 74 8.88 4.44 10.94
N ASP A 75 9.90 4.94 11.64
CA ASP A 75 9.81 5.34 13.05
C ASP A 75 8.80 6.49 13.22
N LEU A 76 8.82 7.49 12.34
CA LEU A 76 7.84 8.58 12.34
C LEU A 76 6.42 8.06 12.07
N LEU A 77 6.23 7.21 11.07
CA LEU A 77 4.93 6.61 10.76
C LEU A 77 4.36 5.87 11.96
N ALA A 78 5.15 4.99 12.58
CA ALA A 78 4.74 4.24 13.76
C ALA A 78 4.40 5.17 14.95
N SER A 79 5.18 6.25 15.16
CA SER A 79 4.98 7.21 16.26
C SER A 79 3.64 7.95 16.21
N VAL A 80 3.05 8.05 15.01
CA VAL A 80 1.73 8.67 14.81
C VAL A 80 0.59 7.65 14.72
N GLY A 81 0.90 6.35 14.92
CA GLY A 81 -0.07 5.26 14.85
C GLY A 81 -0.32 4.73 13.43
N GLY A 82 0.51 5.15 12.45
CA GLY A 82 0.45 4.59 11.11
C GLY A 82 1.03 3.18 11.05
N ASN A 83 0.39 2.31 10.27
CA ASN A 83 0.73 0.90 10.14
C ASN A 83 0.62 0.38 8.70
N TYR A 84 0.68 1.27 7.71
CA TYR A 84 0.55 0.87 6.31
C TYR A 84 1.46 1.67 5.38
N VAL A 85 2.24 0.97 4.57
CA VAL A 85 3.09 1.54 3.53
C VAL A 85 2.88 0.82 2.20
N ARG A 86 3.15 1.54 1.13
CA ARG A 86 3.23 1.03 -0.24
C ARG A 86 4.68 1.11 -0.71
N ASN A 87 5.13 0.16 -1.50
CA ASN A 87 6.45 0.15 -2.10
C ASN A 87 6.40 -0.39 -3.53
N THR A 88 6.86 0.38 -4.51
CA THR A 88 7.16 -0.14 -5.84
C THR A 88 8.58 -0.71 -5.86
N MET A 89 8.77 -1.84 -6.58
CA MET A 89 10.11 -2.41 -6.81
C MET A 89 10.87 -1.65 -7.91
N SER A 90 10.68 -0.35 -7.97
CA SER A 90 11.08 0.57 -9.03
C SER A 90 12.50 1.11 -8.85
N ALA A 91 13.18 1.40 -9.97
CA ALA A 91 14.45 2.14 -10.01
C ALA A 91 14.55 2.90 -11.33
N ARG A 92 14.35 4.22 -11.30
CA ARG A 92 14.40 5.12 -12.47
C ARG A 92 15.71 5.87 -12.59
N LEU A 93 16.55 5.83 -11.57
CA LEU A 93 17.82 6.57 -11.41
C LEU A 93 17.62 8.10 -11.56
N ASP A 94 16.46 8.62 -11.25
CA ASP A 94 16.12 10.03 -11.40
C ASP A 94 16.23 10.85 -10.08
N LYS A 95 16.43 10.15 -8.94
CA LYS A 95 16.52 10.75 -7.61
C LYS A 95 17.92 10.76 -7.00
N GLY A 96 18.88 10.14 -7.69
CA GLY A 96 20.29 10.11 -7.31
C GLY A 96 20.67 9.11 -6.20
N PHE A 97 19.70 8.50 -5.51
CA PHE A 97 19.96 7.47 -4.50
C PHE A 97 19.60 6.05 -4.98
N GLU A 98 18.93 5.92 -6.11
CA GLU A 98 18.40 4.67 -6.62
C GLU A 98 19.50 3.77 -7.20
N VAL A 99 19.31 2.49 -7.04
CA VAL A 99 20.14 1.44 -7.67
C VAL A 99 19.23 0.40 -8.31
N HIS A 100 19.70 -0.26 -9.38
CA HIS A 100 18.97 -1.35 -10.03
C HIS A 100 19.24 -2.70 -9.36
N ALA A 101 18.33 -3.65 -9.54
CA ALA A 101 18.35 -4.99 -8.95
C ALA A 101 19.49 -5.89 -9.42
N PHE A 102 20.02 -5.62 -10.61
CA PHE A 102 21.00 -6.46 -11.28
C PHE A 102 22.44 -5.94 -11.10
N ARG A 103 23.40 -6.87 -11.17
CA ARG A 103 24.83 -6.56 -11.05
C ARG A 103 25.30 -5.64 -12.17
N ARG A 104 25.90 -4.52 -11.80
CA ARG A 104 26.53 -3.60 -12.75
C ARG A 104 27.99 -3.98 -12.94
N LEU A 105 28.41 -4.08 -14.21
CA LEU A 105 29.77 -4.41 -14.62
C LEU A 105 30.65 -3.16 -14.72
N PRO A 106 32.00 -3.31 -14.77
CA PRO A 106 32.92 -2.16 -14.86
C PRO A 106 32.74 -1.31 -16.13
N ASP A 107 32.23 -1.88 -17.22
CA ASP A 107 31.89 -1.15 -18.46
C ASP A 107 30.58 -0.40 -18.41
N GLY A 108 29.87 -0.48 -17.28
CA GLY A 108 28.60 0.18 -17.03
C GLY A 108 27.37 -0.61 -17.45
N LYS A 109 27.52 -1.74 -18.13
CA LYS A 109 26.40 -2.65 -18.45
C LYS A 109 25.96 -3.46 -17.25
N TYR A 110 24.79 -4.08 -17.39
CA TYR A 110 24.24 -5.00 -16.38
C TYR A 110 24.44 -6.45 -16.82
N ASP A 111 24.61 -7.30 -15.84
CA ASP A 111 24.51 -8.74 -15.96
C ASP A 111 23.22 -9.17 -15.27
N LEU A 112 22.21 -9.60 -16.06
CA LEU A 112 20.90 -9.98 -15.55
C LEU A 112 20.91 -11.37 -14.88
N ASP A 113 21.99 -12.15 -15.01
CA ASP A 113 22.21 -13.39 -14.25
C ASP A 113 22.83 -13.13 -12.86
N GLY A 114 23.22 -11.88 -12.58
CA GLY A 114 23.83 -11.46 -11.32
C GLY A 114 22.99 -10.41 -10.58
N TRP A 115 22.96 -10.49 -9.27
CA TRP A 115 22.22 -9.57 -8.42
C TRP A 115 23.08 -8.42 -7.90
N ASN A 116 22.46 -7.27 -7.64
CA ASN A 116 23.05 -6.15 -6.92
C ASN A 116 22.72 -6.28 -5.42
N ASP A 117 23.70 -6.64 -4.61
CA ASP A 117 23.52 -6.88 -3.17
C ASP A 117 22.98 -5.64 -2.45
N GLU A 118 23.33 -4.43 -2.89
CA GLU A 118 22.83 -3.19 -2.28
C GLU A 118 21.31 -3.04 -2.45
N TYR A 119 20.77 -3.30 -3.65
CA TYR A 119 19.34 -3.25 -3.91
C TYR A 119 18.57 -4.22 -3.00
N TRP A 120 19.04 -5.45 -2.94
CA TRP A 120 18.37 -6.51 -2.18
C TRP A 120 18.54 -6.33 -0.66
N THR A 121 19.67 -5.78 -0.20
CA THR A 121 19.86 -5.41 1.21
C THR A 121 18.90 -4.27 1.63
N ARG A 122 18.69 -3.27 0.77
CA ARG A 122 17.72 -2.20 1.02
C ARG A 122 16.29 -2.77 1.11
N PHE A 123 15.94 -3.69 0.22
CA PHE A 123 14.63 -4.35 0.24
C PHE A 123 14.45 -5.22 1.48
N GLU A 124 15.43 -6.01 1.86
CA GLU A 124 15.41 -6.79 3.10
C GLU A 124 15.28 -5.89 4.34
N ASN A 125 15.95 -4.76 4.37
CA ASN A 125 15.80 -3.78 5.45
C ASN A 125 14.37 -3.23 5.53
N LEU A 126 13.70 -2.95 4.40
CA LEU A 126 12.30 -2.54 4.39
C LEU A 126 11.41 -3.62 5.01
N LEU A 127 11.55 -4.87 4.57
CA LEU A 127 10.76 -5.99 5.08
C LEU A 127 10.95 -6.17 6.60
N ARG A 128 12.21 -6.20 7.04
CA ARG A 128 12.57 -6.37 8.45
C ARG A 128 12.07 -5.21 9.30
N TRP A 129 12.30 -3.96 8.89
CA TRP A 129 11.93 -2.80 9.70
C TRP A 129 10.43 -2.55 9.74
N THR A 130 9.68 -2.90 8.68
CA THR A 130 8.21 -2.88 8.71
C THR A 130 7.66 -3.97 9.62
N HIS A 131 8.21 -5.19 9.57
CA HIS A 131 7.83 -6.28 10.44
C HIS A 131 8.07 -5.97 11.93
N GLU A 132 9.25 -5.40 12.28
CA GLU A 132 9.59 -4.99 13.65
C GLU A 132 8.62 -3.93 14.24
N ARG A 133 7.87 -3.21 13.39
CA ARG A 133 6.95 -2.11 13.77
C ARG A 133 5.48 -2.43 13.56
N ASP A 134 5.15 -3.66 13.20
CA ASP A 134 3.79 -4.06 12.83
C ASP A 134 3.18 -3.20 11.71
N ILE A 135 4.03 -2.76 10.77
CA ILE A 135 3.61 -2.02 9.58
C ILE A 135 3.37 -3.00 8.45
N ILE A 136 2.17 -3.00 7.90
CA ILE A 136 1.82 -3.78 6.71
C ILE A 136 2.39 -3.08 5.47
N ILE A 137 2.99 -3.86 4.58
CA ILE A 137 3.53 -3.36 3.32
C ILE A 137 2.76 -3.93 2.13
N GLN A 138 2.31 -3.06 1.22
CA GLN A 138 1.87 -3.48 -0.11
C GLN A 138 3.03 -3.33 -1.09
N ILE A 139 3.50 -4.44 -1.65
CA ILE A 139 4.54 -4.48 -2.67
C ILE A 139 3.89 -4.44 -4.04
N GLU A 140 4.27 -3.46 -4.86
CA GLU A 140 3.95 -3.40 -6.28
C GLU A 140 5.14 -3.94 -7.07
N LEU A 141 4.91 -5.04 -7.80
CA LEU A 141 5.96 -5.75 -8.51
C LEU A 141 6.57 -4.92 -9.61
N TRP A 142 5.70 -4.25 -10.37
CA TRP A 142 6.05 -3.49 -11.55
C TRP A 142 5.58 -2.05 -11.46
N ASP A 143 6.22 -1.19 -12.23
CA ASP A 143 5.77 0.19 -12.42
C ASP A 143 5.89 0.54 -13.90
N ARG A 144 4.76 0.76 -14.55
CA ARG A 144 4.73 1.09 -15.99
C ARG A 144 5.57 2.31 -16.37
N PHE A 145 5.81 3.20 -15.41
CA PHE A 145 6.62 4.40 -15.66
C PHE A 145 8.12 4.12 -15.72
N ASP A 146 8.60 2.96 -15.27
CA ASP A 146 10.02 2.58 -15.30
C ASP A 146 10.53 2.28 -16.73
N TYR A 147 9.62 2.08 -17.68
CA TYR A 147 9.95 1.58 -19.02
C TYR A 147 9.63 2.58 -20.13
N THR A 148 9.40 3.87 -19.82
CA THR A 148 9.06 4.89 -20.79
C THR A 148 10.17 5.92 -20.99
N ASP A 149 10.35 6.38 -22.25
CA ASP A 149 11.14 7.57 -22.57
C ASP A 149 10.23 8.76 -22.95
N ALA A 150 8.91 8.61 -22.78
CA ALA A 150 7.95 9.65 -23.10
C ALA A 150 8.22 10.93 -22.32
N ARG A 151 7.96 12.05 -22.95
CA ARG A 151 8.06 13.39 -22.32
C ARG A 151 9.42 13.68 -21.69
N GLY A 152 10.49 13.00 -22.17
CA GLY A 152 11.85 13.19 -21.65
C GLY A 152 12.17 12.46 -20.36
N ALA A 153 11.35 11.48 -19.95
CA ALA A 153 11.58 10.67 -18.75
C ALA A 153 12.90 9.88 -18.83
N ASN A 154 13.22 9.32 -20.00
CA ASN A 154 14.43 8.52 -20.22
C ASN A 154 14.60 7.27 -19.31
N HIS A 155 13.52 6.74 -18.75
CA HIS A 155 13.60 5.62 -17.81
C HIS A 155 13.98 4.31 -18.52
N TRP A 156 13.48 4.09 -19.75
CA TRP A 156 13.96 2.96 -20.55
C TRP A 156 15.43 3.05 -20.89
N GLN A 157 15.96 4.27 -21.12
CA GLN A 157 17.37 4.48 -21.46
C GLN A 157 18.33 4.01 -20.35
N VAL A 158 17.89 3.99 -19.09
CA VAL A 158 18.70 3.53 -17.95
C VAL A 158 18.31 2.14 -17.47
N SER A 159 17.22 1.56 -17.99
CA SER A 159 16.73 0.24 -17.56
C SER A 159 17.72 -0.87 -17.86
N PRO A 160 17.98 -1.80 -16.91
CA PRO A 160 18.79 -3.00 -17.16
C PRO A 160 18.20 -3.89 -18.28
N TYR A 161 16.89 -3.88 -18.44
CA TYR A 161 16.21 -4.68 -19.47
C TYR A 161 16.37 -4.13 -20.90
N ARG A 162 16.91 -2.91 -21.08
CA ARG A 162 17.24 -2.40 -22.39
C ARG A 162 18.44 -3.16 -22.96
N PRO A 163 18.37 -3.72 -24.21
CA PRO A 163 19.42 -4.56 -24.77
C PRO A 163 20.82 -3.92 -24.78
N GLN A 164 20.89 -2.59 -24.99
CA GLN A 164 22.17 -1.86 -24.99
C GLN A 164 22.81 -1.77 -23.59
N ASN A 165 22.00 -1.94 -22.55
CA ASN A 165 22.43 -1.80 -21.17
C ASN A 165 22.80 -3.12 -20.50
N ASN A 166 22.59 -4.28 -21.13
CA ASN A 166 22.96 -5.57 -20.55
C ASN A 166 23.84 -6.40 -21.50
N ILE A 167 24.37 -7.50 -20.97
CA ILE A 167 25.22 -8.44 -21.70
C ILE A 167 24.49 -9.73 -22.10
N ASN A 168 23.22 -9.90 -21.71
CA ASN A 168 22.53 -11.18 -21.73
C ASN A 168 21.75 -11.43 -23.02
N TYR A 169 21.36 -10.35 -23.72
CA TYR A 169 20.65 -10.43 -25.00
C TYR A 169 20.81 -9.15 -25.84
N THR A 170 20.49 -9.26 -27.10
CA THR A 170 20.49 -8.17 -28.09
C THR A 170 19.07 -7.73 -28.43
N GLY A 171 18.93 -6.56 -29.09
CA GLY A 171 17.65 -6.09 -29.63
C GLY A 171 17.12 -6.98 -30.77
N GLU A 172 17.97 -7.65 -31.53
CA GLU A 172 17.58 -8.58 -32.58
C GLU A 172 16.92 -9.84 -32.00
N GLU A 173 17.52 -10.41 -30.93
CA GLU A 173 17.00 -11.60 -30.24
C GLU A 173 15.68 -11.34 -29.55
N THR A 174 15.51 -10.18 -28.94
CA THR A 174 14.31 -9.86 -28.12
C THR A 174 13.27 -9.03 -28.88
N GLY A 175 13.61 -8.40 -30.01
CA GLY A 175 12.72 -7.45 -30.69
C GLY A 175 12.49 -6.14 -29.94
N LEU A 176 13.22 -5.91 -28.85
CA LEU A 176 13.11 -4.68 -28.07
C LEU A 176 13.76 -3.50 -28.79
N ALA A 177 13.04 -2.38 -28.85
CA ALA A 177 13.53 -1.16 -29.46
C ALA A 177 14.49 -0.39 -28.54
N ASP A 178 15.29 0.45 -29.19
CA ASP A 178 16.25 1.32 -28.50
C ASP A 178 15.58 2.38 -27.62
N ARG A 179 14.40 2.85 -28.02
CA ARG A 179 13.60 3.87 -27.32
C ARG A 179 12.12 3.57 -27.37
N TYR A 180 11.39 3.99 -26.31
CA TYR A 180 9.94 3.93 -26.21
C TYR A 180 9.38 5.30 -25.84
N LEU A 181 8.89 6.03 -26.86
CA LEU A 181 8.41 7.40 -26.75
C LEU A 181 6.89 7.51 -26.50
N ASP A 182 6.17 6.41 -26.57
CA ASP A 182 4.75 6.39 -26.24
C ASP A 182 4.54 6.57 -24.71
N ASP A 183 3.50 7.30 -24.36
CA ASP A 183 3.06 7.39 -22.98
C ASP A 183 2.73 5.98 -22.40
N PRO A 184 3.05 5.70 -21.13
CA PRO A 184 2.89 4.36 -20.54
C PRO A 184 1.45 3.83 -20.59
N TRP A 185 0.43 4.70 -20.57
CA TRP A 185 -0.98 4.29 -20.69
C TRP A 185 -1.42 3.90 -22.11
N ARG A 186 -0.53 3.97 -23.09
CA ARG A 186 -0.81 3.50 -24.47
C ARG A 186 -0.74 1.99 -24.63
N ASP A 187 -0.31 1.26 -23.63
CA ASP A 187 -0.20 -0.19 -23.62
C ASP A 187 0.59 -0.73 -24.84
N LYS A 188 1.75 -0.14 -25.12
CA LYS A 188 2.54 -0.52 -26.31
C LYS A 188 3.89 -1.13 -25.97
N HIS A 189 4.39 -0.97 -24.73
CA HIS A 189 5.71 -1.43 -24.39
C HIS A 189 5.77 -2.96 -24.27
N PRO A 190 6.66 -3.65 -25.03
CA PRO A 190 6.77 -5.12 -25.03
C PRO A 190 6.98 -5.74 -23.65
N PHE A 191 7.56 -5.00 -22.71
CA PHE A 191 7.76 -5.45 -21.33
C PHE A 191 6.46 -5.99 -20.70
N PHE A 192 5.32 -5.42 -21.04
CA PHE A 192 4.00 -5.81 -20.52
C PHE A 192 3.25 -6.78 -21.46
N HIS A 193 3.91 -7.35 -22.46
CA HIS A 193 3.32 -8.29 -23.41
C HIS A 193 4.09 -9.61 -23.54
N THR A 194 4.83 -9.99 -22.50
CA THR A 194 5.69 -11.18 -22.50
C THR A 194 4.93 -12.48 -22.24
N ILE A 195 3.64 -12.42 -21.93
CA ILE A 195 2.86 -13.60 -21.56
C ILE A 195 2.25 -14.25 -22.81
N PRO A 196 2.48 -15.57 -23.04
CA PRO A 196 1.89 -16.29 -24.15
C PRO A 196 0.36 -16.20 -24.17
N GLY A 197 -0.20 -15.93 -25.34
CA GLY A 197 -1.64 -15.74 -25.53
C GLY A 197 -2.11 -14.29 -25.50
N MET A 198 -1.33 -13.36 -24.97
CA MET A 198 -1.67 -11.92 -25.05
C MET A 198 -1.63 -11.43 -26.49
N LYS A 199 -2.51 -10.47 -26.83
CA LYS A 199 -2.68 -9.93 -28.18
C LYS A 199 -1.38 -9.42 -28.86
N ARG A 200 -0.43 -8.91 -28.07
CA ARG A 200 0.85 -8.37 -28.56
C ARG A 200 2.04 -9.23 -28.21
N TYR A 201 1.81 -10.45 -27.71
CA TYR A 201 2.88 -11.38 -27.42
C TYR A 201 3.66 -11.73 -28.70
N ASP A 202 4.99 -11.74 -28.60
CA ASP A 202 5.91 -12.31 -29.57
C ASP A 202 6.81 -13.32 -28.84
N LYS A 203 7.10 -14.46 -29.47
CA LYS A 203 7.97 -15.49 -28.89
C LYS A 203 9.37 -14.96 -28.53
N LYS A 204 9.84 -13.93 -29.20
CA LYS A 204 11.10 -13.24 -28.86
C LYS A 204 11.08 -12.66 -27.43
N TYR A 205 9.91 -12.35 -26.89
CA TYR A 205 9.77 -11.82 -25.52
C TYR A 205 9.95 -12.89 -24.42
N ASP A 206 10.07 -14.19 -24.78
CA ASP A 206 10.32 -15.25 -23.80
C ASP A 206 11.63 -15.04 -23.04
N MET A 207 12.67 -14.49 -23.71
CA MET A 207 13.92 -14.13 -23.06
C MET A 207 13.71 -13.04 -22.02
N LEU A 208 12.93 -12.01 -22.34
CA LEU A 208 12.61 -10.95 -21.38
C LEU A 208 11.79 -11.50 -20.22
N ARG A 209 10.75 -12.34 -20.48
CA ARG A 209 9.96 -12.98 -19.45
C ARG A 209 10.82 -13.82 -18.50
N HIS A 210 11.82 -14.55 -19.01
CA HIS A 210 12.75 -15.32 -18.18
C HIS A 210 13.38 -14.43 -17.09
N TYR A 211 13.89 -13.25 -17.44
CA TYR A 211 14.48 -12.33 -16.45
C TYR A 211 13.45 -11.65 -15.55
N GLN A 212 12.24 -11.43 -16.04
CA GLN A 212 11.11 -10.97 -15.21
C GLN A 212 10.76 -12.02 -14.14
N GLU A 213 10.65 -13.30 -14.52
CA GLU A 213 10.37 -14.41 -13.61
C GLU A 213 11.48 -14.59 -12.58
N GLN A 214 12.76 -14.47 -12.98
CA GLN A 214 13.88 -14.49 -12.04
C GLN A 214 13.81 -13.33 -11.03
N PHE A 215 13.50 -12.12 -11.49
CA PHE A 215 13.36 -10.96 -10.60
C PHE A 215 12.24 -11.16 -9.58
N VAL A 216 11.06 -11.62 -10.02
CA VAL A 216 9.93 -11.89 -9.11
C VAL A 216 10.26 -13.03 -8.16
N ALA A 217 10.88 -14.12 -8.63
CA ALA A 217 11.31 -15.21 -7.76
C ALA A 217 12.32 -14.73 -6.68
N LYS A 218 13.27 -13.86 -7.05
CA LYS A 218 14.20 -13.26 -6.10
C LYS A 218 13.49 -12.38 -5.07
N MET A 219 12.55 -11.54 -5.49
CA MET A 219 11.73 -10.74 -4.58
C MET A 219 10.96 -11.62 -3.59
N LEU A 220 10.32 -12.70 -4.08
CA LEU A 220 9.55 -13.63 -3.26
C LEU A 220 10.43 -14.40 -2.28
N SER A 221 11.70 -14.72 -2.65
CA SER A 221 12.65 -15.39 -1.75
C SER A 221 12.97 -14.55 -0.50
N HIS A 222 12.80 -13.23 -0.56
CA HIS A 222 12.89 -12.33 0.60
C HIS A 222 11.54 -12.16 1.30
N SER A 223 10.45 -11.91 0.54
CA SER A 223 9.21 -11.40 1.11
C SER A 223 8.27 -12.48 1.68
N LEU A 224 8.30 -13.71 1.17
CA LEU A 224 7.35 -14.76 1.61
C LEU A 224 7.54 -15.19 3.07
N SER A 225 8.73 -15.02 3.65
CA SER A 225 8.98 -15.29 5.07
C SER A 225 8.30 -14.29 6.03
N TYR A 226 7.92 -13.10 5.54
CA TYR A 226 7.28 -12.06 6.33
C TYR A 226 5.76 -12.15 6.29
N GLY A 227 5.10 -11.99 7.45
CA GLY A 227 3.64 -12.09 7.57
C GLY A 227 2.88 -10.79 7.30
N ASN A 228 3.58 -9.66 7.13
CA ASN A 228 3.00 -8.33 6.99
C ASN A 228 2.99 -7.81 5.54
N VAL A 229 2.91 -8.71 4.54
CA VAL A 229 3.04 -8.36 3.12
C VAL A 229 1.76 -8.63 2.35
N LEU A 230 1.29 -7.62 1.61
CA LEU A 230 0.29 -7.70 0.55
C LEU A 230 0.97 -7.47 -0.80
N TYR A 231 0.45 -8.05 -1.87
CA TYR A 231 1.02 -7.91 -3.22
C TYR A 231 0.04 -7.24 -4.18
N CYS A 232 0.56 -6.29 -4.95
CA CYS A 232 -0.13 -5.65 -6.07
C CYS A 232 0.73 -5.81 -7.34
N MET A 233 0.11 -6.10 -8.47
CA MET A 233 0.88 -6.50 -9.65
C MET A 233 1.59 -5.35 -10.32
N ASP A 234 0.97 -4.18 -10.41
CA ASP A 234 1.57 -3.03 -11.08
C ASP A 234 1.15 -1.72 -10.41
N ASN A 235 1.96 -0.71 -10.55
CA ASN A 235 1.59 0.67 -10.29
C ASN A 235 0.80 1.21 -11.49
N GLU A 236 -0.52 1.27 -11.37
CA GLU A 236 -1.44 1.79 -12.39
C GLU A 236 -1.43 0.96 -13.70
N THR A 237 -1.82 -0.30 -13.60
CA THR A 237 -1.88 -1.22 -14.75
C THR A 237 -2.68 -0.64 -15.92
N SER A 238 -2.03 -0.43 -17.04
CA SER A 238 -2.65 0.02 -18.30
C SER A 238 -2.88 -1.11 -19.29
N THR A 239 -2.13 -2.20 -19.15
CA THR A 239 -2.17 -3.37 -20.04
C THR A 239 -3.41 -4.24 -19.78
N LEU A 240 -3.52 -5.33 -20.52
CA LEU A 240 -4.61 -6.28 -20.38
C LEU A 240 -4.52 -7.03 -19.04
N PRO A 241 -5.66 -7.42 -18.44
CA PRO A 241 -5.70 -8.09 -17.14
C PRO A 241 -4.88 -9.38 -17.06
N GLU A 242 -4.68 -10.08 -18.17
CA GLU A 242 -3.89 -11.31 -18.25
C GLU A 242 -2.44 -11.12 -17.80
N TRP A 243 -1.89 -9.92 -17.93
CA TRP A 243 -0.58 -9.57 -17.38
C TRP A 243 -0.54 -9.71 -15.86
N GLY A 244 -1.42 -9.01 -15.15
CA GLY A 244 -1.52 -9.09 -13.68
C GLY A 244 -1.88 -10.50 -13.21
N GLN A 245 -2.82 -11.17 -13.88
CA GLN A 245 -3.26 -12.53 -13.55
C GLN A 245 -2.12 -13.54 -13.62
N HIS A 246 -1.21 -13.43 -14.59
CA HIS A 246 -0.01 -14.26 -14.67
C HIS A 246 0.85 -14.11 -13.40
N TRP A 247 1.14 -12.89 -12.98
CA TRP A 247 1.98 -12.64 -11.82
C TRP A 247 1.29 -13.04 -10.51
N MET A 248 -0.02 -12.84 -10.38
CA MET A 248 -0.80 -13.36 -9.24
C MET A 248 -0.68 -14.89 -9.14
N GLY A 249 -0.79 -15.59 -10.27
CA GLY A 249 -0.59 -17.04 -10.35
C GLY A 249 0.82 -17.46 -9.97
N PHE A 250 1.84 -16.72 -10.42
CA PHE A 250 3.24 -16.97 -10.10
C PHE A 250 3.51 -16.82 -8.57
N ILE A 251 3.01 -15.75 -7.97
CA ILE A 251 3.16 -15.51 -6.53
C ILE A 251 2.45 -16.59 -5.71
N ARG A 252 1.19 -16.91 -6.04
CA ARG A 252 0.42 -17.95 -5.32
C ARG A 252 1.08 -19.32 -5.41
N LYS A 253 1.65 -19.66 -6.57
CA LYS A 253 2.38 -20.91 -6.74
C LYS A 253 3.60 -20.96 -5.83
N ALA A 254 4.44 -19.93 -5.83
CA ALA A 254 5.62 -19.84 -4.98
C ALA A 254 5.26 -19.88 -3.48
N ALA A 255 4.19 -19.22 -3.08
CA ALA A 255 3.68 -19.22 -1.72
C ALA A 255 3.18 -20.60 -1.30
N ALA A 256 2.41 -21.28 -2.16
CA ALA A 256 1.93 -22.63 -1.91
C ALA A 256 3.08 -23.65 -1.75
N GLU A 257 4.17 -23.52 -2.53
CA GLU A 257 5.37 -24.35 -2.39
C GLU A 257 6.06 -24.16 -1.03
N GLN A 258 5.87 -23.00 -0.38
CA GLN A 258 6.38 -22.73 0.98
C GLN A 258 5.32 -22.94 2.07
N GLY A 259 4.09 -23.30 1.73
CA GLY A 259 3.00 -23.51 2.67
C GLY A 259 2.49 -22.23 3.34
N VAL A 260 2.64 -21.05 2.68
CA VAL A 260 2.21 -19.76 3.21
C VAL A 260 1.05 -19.17 2.42
N ASP A 261 0.14 -18.49 3.13
CA ASP A 261 -0.97 -17.76 2.53
C ASP A 261 -0.52 -16.36 2.10
N VAL A 262 -0.97 -15.91 0.92
CA VAL A 262 -0.71 -14.58 0.37
C VAL A 262 -1.97 -13.96 -0.20
N TYR A 263 -2.06 -12.64 -0.14
CA TYR A 263 -3.18 -11.85 -0.68
C TYR A 263 -2.67 -10.95 -1.79
N VAL A 264 -3.31 -11.04 -2.94
CA VAL A 264 -2.88 -10.39 -4.18
C VAL A 264 -4.01 -9.60 -4.82
N THR A 265 -3.67 -8.50 -5.48
CA THR A 265 -4.58 -7.66 -6.26
C THR A 265 -3.85 -7.00 -7.42
N ASP A 266 -4.54 -6.17 -8.19
CA ASP A 266 -3.97 -5.27 -9.18
C ASP A 266 -4.46 -3.84 -8.95
N MET A 267 -3.77 -2.84 -9.48
CA MET A 267 -4.16 -1.44 -9.40
C MET A 267 -4.36 -0.89 -10.82
N PHE A 268 -5.60 -0.80 -11.25
CA PHE A 268 -5.93 -0.34 -12.60
C PHE A 268 -5.97 1.19 -12.73
N ASP A 269 -5.47 1.71 -13.86
CA ASP A 269 -5.33 3.15 -14.12
C ASP A 269 -6.66 3.87 -14.41
N ASP A 270 -7.74 3.18 -14.72
CA ASP A 270 -9.02 3.76 -15.15
C ASP A 270 -10.10 3.86 -14.06
N GLY A 271 -9.71 3.62 -12.80
CA GLY A 271 -10.63 3.46 -11.67
C GLY A 271 -11.23 4.74 -11.08
N TRP A 272 -10.97 5.97 -11.62
CA TRP A 272 -11.55 7.21 -11.05
C TRP A 272 -13.07 7.33 -11.22
N LYS A 273 -13.66 6.53 -12.12
CA LYS A 273 -15.10 6.31 -12.25
C LYS A 273 -15.38 4.82 -12.18
N PRO A 274 -15.32 4.21 -10.99
CA PRO A 274 -15.34 2.74 -10.84
C PRO A 274 -16.58 2.11 -11.47
N GLU A 275 -17.73 2.80 -11.43
CA GLU A 275 -18.97 2.35 -12.02
C GLU A 275 -18.97 2.23 -13.55
N ARG A 276 -17.91 2.74 -14.20
CA ARG A 276 -17.72 2.73 -15.68
C ARG A 276 -16.48 1.94 -16.11
N SER A 277 -15.70 1.43 -15.18
CA SER A 277 -14.47 0.70 -15.46
C SER A 277 -14.77 -0.79 -15.62
N GLU A 278 -14.50 -1.35 -16.80
CA GLU A 278 -14.56 -2.81 -17.03
C GLU A 278 -13.50 -3.55 -16.21
N LYS A 279 -12.34 -2.93 -15.94
CA LYS A 279 -11.26 -3.51 -15.14
C LYS A 279 -11.62 -3.58 -13.67
N ILE A 280 -12.23 -2.51 -13.12
CA ILE A 280 -12.75 -2.55 -11.74
C ILE A 280 -13.89 -3.56 -11.64
N ARG A 281 -14.76 -3.66 -12.65
CA ARG A 281 -15.80 -4.69 -12.69
C ARG A 281 -15.19 -6.09 -12.68
N LEU A 282 -14.15 -6.33 -13.48
CA LEU A 282 -13.43 -7.60 -13.48
C LEU A 282 -12.86 -7.92 -12.10
N GLU A 283 -12.22 -6.95 -11.47
CA GLU A 283 -11.68 -7.11 -10.12
C GLU A 283 -12.79 -7.46 -9.11
N LEU A 284 -13.93 -6.78 -9.16
CA LEU A 284 -15.08 -7.02 -8.29
C LEU A 284 -15.72 -8.39 -8.49
N ASP A 285 -15.81 -8.87 -9.73
CA ASP A 285 -16.52 -10.09 -10.09
C ASP A 285 -15.67 -11.37 -9.93
N HIS A 286 -14.32 -11.24 -9.73
CA HIS A 286 -13.39 -12.37 -9.66
C HIS A 286 -12.60 -12.44 -8.33
N PRO A 287 -13.27 -12.74 -7.20
CA PRO A 287 -12.61 -12.85 -5.89
C PRO A 287 -11.56 -13.98 -5.83
N GLU A 288 -11.66 -14.98 -6.69
CA GLU A 288 -10.68 -16.06 -6.82
C GLU A 288 -9.33 -15.56 -7.40
N LEU A 289 -9.35 -14.48 -8.18
CA LEU A 289 -8.16 -13.84 -8.72
C LEU A 289 -7.68 -12.69 -7.82
N TYR A 290 -8.58 -11.82 -7.40
CA TYR A 290 -8.28 -10.60 -6.65
C TYR A 290 -8.71 -10.76 -5.19
N SER A 291 -7.74 -10.99 -4.30
CA SER A 291 -7.99 -11.25 -2.88
C SER A 291 -8.54 -10.05 -2.12
N PHE A 292 -8.32 -8.86 -2.61
CA PHE A 292 -8.85 -7.58 -2.11
C PHE A 292 -8.98 -6.60 -3.28
N VAL A 293 -9.73 -5.53 -3.08
CA VAL A 293 -10.05 -4.54 -4.12
C VAL A 293 -9.20 -3.29 -3.91
N GLU A 294 -8.47 -2.85 -4.94
CA GLU A 294 -7.62 -1.65 -4.89
C GLU A 294 -8.27 -0.52 -5.69
N ILE A 295 -8.78 0.50 -5.00
CA ILE A 295 -9.54 1.60 -5.63
C ILE A 295 -8.86 2.97 -5.51
N SER A 296 -7.54 3.00 -5.41
CA SER A 296 -6.75 4.24 -5.26
C SER A 296 -7.09 5.33 -6.25
N GLN A 297 -7.48 4.98 -7.48
CA GLN A 297 -7.79 5.98 -8.52
C GLN A 297 -9.08 6.76 -8.24
N VAL A 298 -9.99 6.25 -7.42
CA VAL A 298 -11.17 6.99 -6.94
C VAL A 298 -10.74 8.25 -6.18
N ASN A 299 -9.58 8.22 -5.51
CA ASN A 299 -9.04 9.32 -4.72
C ASN A 299 -8.31 10.40 -5.54
N SER A 300 -8.32 10.36 -6.87
CA SER A 300 -7.58 11.30 -7.70
C SER A 300 -8.35 12.58 -8.04
N ARG A 301 -9.50 12.47 -8.72
CA ARG A 301 -10.23 13.61 -9.32
C ARG A 301 -11.66 13.79 -8.79
N ASN A 302 -12.05 13.01 -7.80
CA ASN A 302 -13.38 13.05 -7.21
C ASN A 302 -13.34 13.87 -5.90
N PHE A 303 -14.39 14.67 -5.66
CA PHE A 303 -14.50 15.58 -4.53
C PHE A 303 -15.85 15.42 -3.86
N GLY A 304 -15.93 15.75 -2.57
CA GLY A 304 -17.18 15.83 -1.83
C GLY A 304 -18.10 14.62 -2.02
N GLU A 305 -19.37 14.88 -2.32
CA GLU A 305 -20.39 13.85 -2.55
C GLU A 305 -20.07 12.95 -3.76
N ASP A 306 -19.38 13.45 -4.79
CA ASP A 306 -19.03 12.60 -5.94
C ASP A 306 -18.01 11.52 -5.54
N HIS A 307 -17.03 11.87 -4.68
CA HIS A 307 -16.10 10.88 -4.11
C HIS A 307 -16.85 9.87 -3.22
N TRP A 308 -17.70 10.35 -2.29
CA TRP A 308 -18.49 9.48 -1.42
C TRP A 308 -19.39 8.53 -2.20
N ARG A 309 -20.14 9.03 -3.17
CA ARG A 309 -21.04 8.23 -4.00
C ARG A 309 -20.31 7.12 -4.76
N ARG A 310 -19.12 7.41 -5.32
CA ARG A 310 -18.29 6.42 -6.04
C ARG A 310 -17.73 5.37 -5.11
N LEU A 311 -17.27 5.80 -3.94
CA LEU A 311 -16.82 4.90 -2.90
C LEU A 311 -17.97 3.96 -2.44
N GLN A 312 -19.13 4.52 -2.14
CA GLN A 312 -20.29 3.72 -1.70
C GLN A 312 -20.78 2.76 -2.79
N TRP A 313 -20.63 3.12 -4.07
CA TRP A 313 -20.91 2.20 -5.16
C TRP A 313 -19.97 0.97 -5.09
N VAL A 314 -18.68 1.15 -4.86
CA VAL A 314 -17.73 0.01 -4.70
C VAL A 314 -18.07 -0.80 -3.44
N VAL A 315 -18.33 -0.15 -2.32
CA VAL A 315 -18.69 -0.82 -1.06
C VAL A 315 -19.93 -1.70 -1.23
N GLU A 316 -20.96 -1.20 -1.95
CA GLU A 316 -22.15 -1.99 -2.24
C GLU A 316 -21.87 -3.18 -3.17
N GLU A 317 -21.08 -2.98 -4.22
CA GLU A 317 -20.72 -4.05 -5.14
C GLU A 317 -19.88 -5.15 -4.46
N VAL A 318 -18.98 -4.80 -3.55
CA VAL A 318 -18.15 -5.76 -2.79
C VAL A 318 -19.01 -6.66 -1.88
N LYS A 319 -20.21 -6.25 -1.47
CA LYS A 319 -21.12 -7.09 -0.67
C LYS A 319 -21.49 -8.41 -1.36
N ARG A 320 -21.40 -8.49 -2.69
CA ARG A 320 -21.65 -9.74 -3.45
C ARG A 320 -20.55 -10.78 -3.22
N HIS A 321 -19.32 -10.33 -3.03
CA HIS A 321 -18.13 -11.13 -2.75
C HIS A 321 -17.26 -10.39 -1.72
N PRO A 322 -17.65 -10.44 -0.42
CA PRO A 322 -17.04 -9.61 0.61
C PRO A 322 -15.53 -9.87 0.78
N ARG A 323 -14.76 -8.81 0.74
CA ARG A 323 -13.31 -8.78 0.97
C ARG A 323 -12.82 -7.36 1.21
N PRO A 324 -11.58 -7.13 1.68
CA PRO A 324 -11.10 -5.80 1.97
C PRO A 324 -11.06 -4.87 0.75
N ILE A 325 -11.38 -3.58 0.99
CA ILE A 325 -11.21 -2.49 0.02
C ILE A 325 -10.04 -1.64 0.48
N ASN A 326 -9.00 -1.56 -0.34
CA ASN A 326 -7.81 -0.77 -0.06
C ASN A 326 -7.73 0.51 -0.88
N ASN A 327 -7.23 1.56 -0.25
CA ASN A 327 -6.87 2.85 -0.85
C ASN A 327 -5.41 3.17 -0.56
N THR A 328 -4.51 2.83 -1.49
CA THR A 328 -3.06 3.05 -1.32
C THR A 328 -2.56 4.40 -1.82
N LYS A 329 -3.41 5.16 -2.52
CA LYS A 329 -3.05 6.48 -3.07
C LYS A 329 -4.17 7.49 -2.84
N ILE A 330 -4.09 8.26 -1.77
CA ILE A 330 -4.94 9.42 -1.57
C ILE A 330 -4.20 10.66 -2.07
N TYR A 331 -4.68 11.22 -3.17
CA TYR A 331 -4.11 12.39 -3.82
C TYR A 331 -4.59 13.69 -3.16
N GLY A 332 -3.84 14.78 -3.39
CA GLY A 332 -4.12 16.12 -2.89
C GLY A 332 -2.82 16.84 -2.53
N ALA A 333 -2.18 17.49 -3.51
CA ALA A 333 -0.93 18.22 -3.33
C ALA A 333 -0.92 19.54 -4.13
N GLY A 334 -2.12 20.09 -4.40
CA GLY A 334 -2.28 21.32 -5.16
C GLY A 334 -2.20 21.10 -6.67
N LYS A 335 -1.80 22.13 -7.38
CA LYS A 335 -1.84 22.20 -8.87
C LYS A 335 -1.02 21.13 -9.58
N THR A 336 -0.05 20.52 -8.92
CA THR A 336 0.83 19.50 -9.52
C THR A 336 0.28 18.08 -9.46
N SER A 337 -0.84 17.87 -8.78
CA SER A 337 -1.42 16.55 -8.52
C SER A 337 -2.55 16.15 -9.49
N TRP A 338 -2.37 16.41 -10.77
CA TRP A 338 -3.33 16.01 -11.85
C TRP A 338 -4.78 16.42 -11.62
N GLY A 339 -5.03 17.56 -10.96
CA GLY A 339 -6.37 18.06 -10.67
C GLY A 339 -7.04 17.39 -9.47
N SER A 340 -6.28 16.80 -8.55
CA SER A 340 -6.79 16.18 -7.33
C SER A 340 -7.02 17.17 -6.17
N GLY A 341 -6.77 18.45 -6.38
CA GLY A 341 -7.01 19.52 -5.39
C GLY A 341 -5.91 19.68 -4.35
N GLU A 342 -6.19 20.49 -3.34
CA GLU A 342 -5.28 20.89 -2.29
C GLU A 342 -5.13 19.77 -1.21
N PRO A 343 -4.17 19.91 -0.25
CA PRO A 343 -3.97 18.96 0.85
C PRO A 343 -5.23 18.64 1.65
N GLU A 344 -6.08 19.63 1.87
CA GLU A 344 -7.36 19.50 2.58
C GLU A 344 -8.32 18.54 1.85
N ASN A 345 -8.30 18.53 0.50
CA ASN A 345 -9.08 17.57 -0.28
C ASN A 345 -8.57 16.13 -0.09
N GLY A 346 -7.25 15.96 0.09
CA GLY A 346 -6.63 14.68 0.45
C GLY A 346 -7.11 14.21 1.82
N VAL A 347 -7.09 15.09 2.82
CA VAL A 347 -7.61 14.79 4.17
C VAL A 347 -9.09 14.40 4.12
N GLN A 348 -9.92 15.13 3.38
CA GLN A 348 -11.33 14.82 3.24
C GLN A 348 -11.57 13.45 2.57
N ARG A 349 -10.74 13.05 1.58
CA ARG A 349 -10.81 11.72 0.98
C ARG A 349 -10.44 10.65 1.98
N PHE A 350 -9.33 10.83 2.72
CA PHE A 350 -8.89 9.91 3.76
C PHE A 350 -10.01 9.61 4.76
N TRP A 351 -10.71 10.64 5.24
CA TRP A 351 -11.79 10.49 6.19
C TRP A 351 -13.04 9.84 5.57
N ARG A 352 -13.40 10.21 4.33
CA ARG A 352 -14.50 9.54 3.62
C ARG A 352 -14.19 8.06 3.36
N ASP A 353 -12.93 7.70 3.08
CA ASP A 353 -12.54 6.30 2.90
C ASP A 353 -12.77 5.48 4.17
N ILE A 354 -12.27 5.93 5.31
CA ILE A 354 -12.40 5.16 6.56
C ILE A 354 -13.82 5.15 7.12
N ILE A 355 -14.54 6.26 7.05
CA ILE A 355 -15.97 6.32 7.44
C ILE A 355 -16.83 5.57 6.42
N GLY A 356 -16.41 5.54 5.17
CA GLY A 356 -17.11 4.89 4.07
C GLY A 356 -16.96 3.38 3.98
N GLY A 357 -16.17 2.75 4.87
CA GLY A 357 -16.05 1.30 4.96
C GLY A 357 -14.83 0.70 4.25
N CYS A 358 -13.79 1.50 3.98
CA CYS A 358 -12.52 0.98 3.47
C CYS A 358 -11.67 0.36 4.58
N ALA A 359 -10.98 -0.73 4.26
CA ALA A 359 -10.04 -1.41 5.16
C ALA A 359 -8.68 -0.72 5.24
N SER A 360 -8.40 0.20 4.32
CA SER A 360 -7.19 1.00 4.32
C SER A 360 -7.39 2.41 3.78
N ALA A 361 -6.58 3.35 4.26
CA ALA A 361 -6.45 4.70 3.74
C ALA A 361 -5.00 5.17 3.88
N ARG A 362 -4.34 5.50 2.76
CA ARG A 362 -2.95 5.92 2.77
C ARG A 362 -2.74 7.16 1.90
N PHE A 363 -2.17 8.20 2.49
CA PHE A 363 -1.76 9.40 1.74
C PHE A 363 -0.66 9.05 0.73
N HIS A 364 -0.90 9.44 -0.52
CA HIS A 364 0.08 9.27 -1.60
C HIS A 364 1.33 10.11 -1.35
N ARG A 365 2.44 9.71 -1.96
CA ARG A 365 3.76 10.36 -1.82
C ARG A 365 3.72 11.87 -2.04
N ASP A 366 4.73 12.54 -1.55
CA ASP A 366 4.95 13.97 -1.79
C ASP A 366 4.89 14.32 -3.29
N GLY A 367 4.27 15.45 -3.62
CA GLY A 367 4.05 15.89 -5.00
C GLY A 367 2.81 15.31 -5.70
N GLY A 368 2.26 14.20 -5.24
CA GLY A 368 0.97 13.63 -5.68
C GLY A 368 -0.08 13.69 -4.58
N GLY A 369 0.35 13.51 -3.36
CA GLY A 369 -0.41 13.63 -2.12
C GLY A 369 0.42 14.33 -1.04
N THR A 370 0.02 14.17 0.20
CA THR A 370 0.66 14.80 1.35
C THR A 370 1.68 13.89 2.06
N GLY A 371 1.90 12.68 1.52
CA GLY A 371 2.88 11.75 2.08
C GLY A 371 2.67 11.53 3.58
N LEU A 372 3.72 11.75 4.36
CA LEU A 372 3.68 11.75 5.83
C LEU A 372 3.93 13.15 6.40
N GLN A 373 3.43 14.20 5.73
CA GLN A 373 3.50 15.59 6.21
C GLN A 373 2.65 15.78 7.49
N PRO A 374 2.82 16.90 8.23
CA PRO A 374 2.10 17.13 9.49
C PRO A 374 0.58 16.96 9.41
N ILE A 375 -0.06 17.36 8.30
CA ILE A 375 -1.51 17.22 8.09
C ILE A 375 -1.94 15.74 8.01
N SER A 376 -1.12 14.90 7.36
CA SER A 376 -1.35 13.44 7.30
C SER A 376 -1.12 12.79 8.66
N GLN A 377 -0.05 13.19 9.37
CA GLN A 377 0.24 12.72 10.72
C GLN A 377 -0.90 13.03 11.69
N ALA A 378 -1.46 14.25 11.64
CA ALA A 378 -2.60 14.65 12.45
C ALA A 378 -3.84 13.79 12.16
N SER A 379 -4.16 13.56 10.87
CA SER A 379 -5.29 12.72 10.44
C SER A 379 -5.13 11.27 10.91
N ILE A 380 -3.93 10.69 10.82
CA ILE A 380 -3.65 9.32 11.31
C ILE A 380 -3.84 9.25 12.84
N LYS A 381 -3.29 10.21 13.59
CA LYS A 381 -3.48 10.29 15.06
C LYS A 381 -4.97 10.40 15.42
N ALA A 382 -5.72 11.26 14.74
CA ALA A 382 -7.15 11.44 14.94
C ALA A 382 -7.92 10.14 14.67
N ALA A 383 -7.60 9.43 13.58
CA ALA A 383 -8.23 8.17 13.24
C ALA A 383 -7.96 7.07 14.28
N ARG A 384 -6.74 7.00 14.85
CA ARG A 384 -6.44 6.06 15.97
C ARG A 384 -7.19 6.41 17.25
N LYS A 385 -7.39 7.70 17.54
CA LYS A 385 -8.22 8.13 18.66
C LYS A 385 -9.69 7.75 18.43
N LEU A 386 -10.24 7.95 17.24
CA LEU A 386 -11.56 7.48 16.89
C LEU A 386 -11.68 5.97 17.07
N GLU A 387 -10.75 5.19 16.52
CA GLU A 387 -10.71 3.71 16.60
C GLU A 387 -10.64 3.21 18.05
N SER A 388 -10.04 3.98 18.98
CA SER A 388 -9.99 3.59 20.39
C SER A 388 -11.37 3.56 21.05
N LEU A 389 -12.34 4.33 20.53
CA LEU A 389 -13.72 4.41 21.02
C LEU A 389 -14.71 3.70 20.10
N VAL A 390 -14.59 3.89 18.80
CA VAL A 390 -15.48 3.32 17.76
C VAL A 390 -14.68 2.43 16.83
N LYS A 391 -14.93 1.13 16.87
CA LYS A 391 -14.28 0.18 15.97
C LYS A 391 -14.91 0.27 14.58
N LEU A 392 -14.13 0.71 13.58
CA LEU A 392 -14.67 0.96 12.24
C LEU A 392 -15.09 -0.32 11.52
N TRP A 393 -14.60 -1.49 11.93
CA TRP A 393 -15.08 -2.80 11.45
C TRP A 393 -16.35 -3.29 12.13
N ASP A 394 -16.89 -2.56 13.12
CA ASP A 394 -18.15 -2.87 13.82
C ASP A 394 -19.28 -1.89 13.44
N VAL A 395 -19.02 -0.94 12.55
CA VAL A 395 -19.98 0.08 12.09
C VAL A 395 -20.09 0.07 10.56
N GLU A 396 -21.18 0.61 10.02
CA GLU A 396 -21.41 0.73 8.57
C GLU A 396 -21.75 2.18 8.19
N PRO A 397 -21.49 2.59 6.93
CA PRO A 397 -21.93 3.91 6.43
C PRO A 397 -23.43 4.12 6.61
N ARG A 398 -23.84 5.18 7.30
CA ARG A 398 -25.24 5.46 7.69
C ARG A 398 -25.59 6.95 7.59
N ASN A 399 -25.23 7.60 6.47
CA ASN A 399 -25.66 9.00 6.23
C ASN A 399 -27.18 9.18 6.23
N ASP A 400 -27.94 8.10 6.08
CA ASP A 400 -29.41 8.07 6.19
C ASP A 400 -29.93 8.46 7.59
N LEU A 401 -29.09 8.41 8.63
CA LEU A 401 -29.39 8.87 9.98
C LEU A 401 -29.07 10.35 10.21
N LEU A 402 -28.58 11.06 9.18
CA LEU A 402 -28.28 12.49 9.27
C LEU A 402 -29.43 13.33 8.68
N GLU A 403 -29.97 14.26 9.48
CA GLU A 403 -30.95 15.27 9.06
C GLU A 403 -30.29 16.64 8.90
N ASP A 404 -30.89 17.51 8.11
CA ASP A 404 -30.43 18.89 7.84
C ASP A 404 -28.98 19.00 7.36
N ARG A 405 -28.44 17.91 6.77
CA ARG A 405 -27.08 17.83 6.27
C ARG A 405 -26.95 18.51 4.90
N SER A 406 -26.06 19.49 4.78
CA SER A 406 -25.66 20.09 3.50
C SER A 406 -24.74 19.15 2.71
N GLU A 407 -24.61 19.40 1.41
CA GLU A 407 -23.68 18.65 0.54
C GLU A 407 -22.23 18.74 1.08
N ASN A 408 -21.57 17.61 1.20
CA ASN A 408 -20.21 17.49 1.71
C ASN A 408 -19.97 18.01 3.14
N GLU A 409 -20.98 18.25 3.95
CA GLU A 409 -20.83 18.79 5.31
C GLU A 409 -20.31 17.71 6.29
N ALA A 410 -21.00 16.58 6.35
CA ALA A 410 -20.67 15.51 7.29
C ALA A 410 -20.90 14.11 6.71
N TYR A 411 -20.21 13.11 7.26
CA TYR A 411 -20.33 11.69 6.89
C TYR A 411 -20.35 10.81 8.14
N LEU A 412 -21.22 9.83 8.14
CA LEU A 412 -21.50 8.98 9.30
C LEU A 412 -21.26 7.50 8.99
N ALA A 413 -20.56 6.83 9.91
CA ALA A 413 -20.61 5.38 10.07
C ALA A 413 -21.21 5.07 11.45
N ALA A 414 -22.11 4.09 11.53
CA ALA A 414 -22.78 3.77 12.78
C ALA A 414 -23.17 2.30 12.92
N ARG A 415 -23.23 1.85 14.16
CA ARG A 415 -24.02 0.73 14.65
C ARG A 415 -25.09 1.33 15.56
N PRO A 416 -26.32 1.54 15.02
CA PRO A 416 -27.38 2.25 15.73
C PRO A 416 -27.63 1.69 17.13
N GLY A 417 -27.77 2.58 18.11
CA GLY A 417 -27.94 2.24 19.51
C GLY A 417 -26.64 1.89 20.27
N GLU A 418 -25.49 1.83 19.61
CA GLU A 418 -24.23 1.46 20.25
C GLU A 418 -23.09 2.46 19.99
N ALA A 419 -22.75 2.72 18.70
CA ALA A 419 -21.58 3.52 18.34
C ALA A 419 -21.80 4.28 17.02
N TYR A 420 -21.26 5.52 16.97
CA TYR A 420 -21.37 6.39 15.79
C TYR A 420 -20.04 7.12 15.60
N ALA A 421 -19.52 7.13 14.39
CA ALA A 421 -18.34 7.88 13.95
C ALA A 421 -18.80 8.93 12.95
N LEU A 422 -18.89 10.19 13.37
CA LEU A 422 -19.40 11.31 12.57
C LEU A 422 -18.26 12.26 12.20
N TYR A 423 -17.96 12.37 10.93
CA TYR A 423 -16.91 13.25 10.39
C TYR A 423 -17.52 14.51 9.77
N PHE A 424 -17.07 15.69 10.20
CA PHE A 424 -17.35 16.99 9.60
C PHE A 424 -16.16 17.45 8.75
N THR A 425 -16.42 17.91 7.54
CA THR A 425 -15.35 18.31 6.59
C THR A 425 -14.78 19.69 6.90
N ASP A 426 -15.63 20.65 7.31
CA ASP A 426 -15.24 22.03 7.63
C ASP A 426 -16.22 22.66 8.63
N GLY A 427 -16.32 22.08 9.83
CA GLY A 427 -17.31 22.53 10.80
C GLY A 427 -18.74 22.21 10.36
N GLY A 428 -19.72 22.95 10.90
CA GLY A 428 -21.13 22.78 10.56
C GLY A 428 -21.95 22.13 11.65
N SER A 429 -23.20 21.75 11.31
CA SER A 429 -24.17 21.19 12.25
C SER A 429 -25.19 20.32 11.53
N VAL A 430 -25.43 19.13 12.04
CA VAL A 430 -26.42 18.17 11.50
C VAL A 430 -27.32 17.62 12.60
N GLY A 431 -28.52 17.18 12.25
CA GLY A 431 -29.36 16.33 13.11
C GLY A 431 -28.83 14.89 13.05
N LEU A 432 -28.65 14.24 14.19
CA LEU A 432 -28.37 12.80 14.30
C LEU A 432 -29.62 12.10 14.83
N ASP A 433 -30.18 11.20 14.04
CA ASP A 433 -31.35 10.41 14.42
C ASP A 433 -30.95 9.33 15.45
N LEU A 434 -31.39 9.54 16.70
CA LEU A 434 -31.28 8.59 17.81
C LEU A 434 -32.64 8.09 18.28
N THR A 435 -33.70 8.24 17.46
CA THR A 435 -35.08 7.89 17.86
C THR A 435 -35.28 6.41 18.16
N GLY A 436 -34.53 5.53 17.47
CA GLY A 436 -34.52 4.08 17.72
C GLY A 436 -33.52 3.60 18.78
N SER A 437 -32.88 4.53 19.49
CA SER A 437 -31.86 4.20 20.52
C SER A 437 -32.41 4.47 21.93
N GLU A 438 -31.86 3.79 22.92
CA GLU A 438 -32.19 3.96 24.34
C GLU A 438 -30.95 4.33 25.17
N GLY A 439 -31.15 5.12 26.23
CA GLY A 439 -30.12 5.51 27.18
C GLY A 439 -29.36 6.78 26.76
N GLU A 440 -28.20 6.95 27.38
CA GLU A 440 -27.34 8.10 27.16
C GLU A 440 -26.15 7.73 26.28
N PHE A 441 -25.64 8.72 25.53
CA PHE A 441 -24.42 8.57 24.75
C PHE A 441 -23.38 9.61 25.15
N GLN A 442 -22.10 9.20 25.20
CA GLN A 442 -21.00 10.12 25.33
C GLN A 442 -20.46 10.46 23.95
N LEU A 443 -20.45 11.73 23.60
CA LEU A 443 -19.78 12.29 22.43
C LEU A 443 -18.40 12.81 22.85
N SER A 444 -17.35 12.41 22.13
CA SER A 444 -15.99 12.89 22.30
C SER A 444 -15.48 13.47 20.99
N TRP A 445 -15.10 14.74 20.98
CA TRP A 445 -14.58 15.42 19.80
C TRP A 445 -13.09 15.17 19.62
N ILE A 446 -12.68 15.06 18.35
CA ILE A 446 -11.29 14.95 17.92
C ILE A 446 -11.06 15.98 16.79
N ASN A 447 -10.05 16.83 16.96
CA ASN A 447 -9.65 17.76 15.91
C ASN A 447 -8.82 17.04 14.82
N VAL A 448 -9.26 17.05 13.58
CA VAL A 448 -8.59 16.39 12.46
C VAL A 448 -7.26 17.05 12.11
N GLY A 449 -7.17 18.39 12.25
CA GLY A 449 -5.99 19.16 11.89
C GLY A 449 -4.82 19.04 12.87
N THR A 450 -5.09 18.67 14.14
CA THR A 450 -4.05 18.48 15.17
C THR A 450 -3.93 17.03 15.62
N GLY A 451 -4.99 16.25 15.47
CA GLY A 451 -5.10 14.91 16.02
C GLY A 451 -5.37 14.89 17.52
N ASP A 452 -5.84 15.98 18.13
CA ASP A 452 -6.06 16.09 19.58
C ASP A 452 -7.52 15.89 19.97
N TRP A 453 -7.71 15.36 21.19
CA TRP A 453 -9.01 15.36 21.83
C TRP A 453 -9.45 16.79 22.13
N ALA A 454 -10.76 17.03 22.01
CA ALA A 454 -11.41 18.24 22.45
C ALA A 454 -12.55 17.91 23.45
N ASP A 455 -13.56 18.76 23.53
CA ASP A 455 -14.62 18.65 24.52
C ASP A 455 -15.43 17.35 24.41
N LYS A 456 -15.99 16.95 25.55
CA LYS A 456 -16.96 15.86 25.64
C LYS A 456 -18.31 16.40 26.03
N GLN A 457 -19.37 15.75 25.58
CA GLN A 457 -20.74 16.07 25.96
C GLN A 457 -21.59 14.80 26.06
N MET A 458 -22.66 14.87 26.87
CA MET A 458 -23.66 13.83 26.98
C MET A 458 -24.81 14.12 26.03
N LEU A 459 -25.31 13.08 25.35
CA LEU A 459 -26.46 13.13 24.47
C LEU A 459 -27.55 12.21 25.00
N GLN A 460 -28.80 12.67 24.92
CA GLN A 460 -29.98 11.87 25.24
C GLN A 460 -30.52 11.24 23.97
N SER A 461 -30.83 9.94 24.00
CA SER A 461 -31.49 9.22 22.90
C SER A 461 -33.02 9.49 22.84
N GLY A 462 -33.68 8.83 21.90
CA GLY A 462 -35.13 8.87 21.75
C GLY A 462 -35.65 10.01 20.88
N ASN A 463 -34.78 10.85 20.29
CA ASN A 463 -35.12 11.93 19.38
C ASN A 463 -33.95 12.21 18.38
N VAL A 464 -34.18 13.15 17.48
CA VAL A 464 -33.11 13.72 16.68
C VAL A 464 -32.36 14.74 17.50
N VAL A 465 -31.03 14.57 17.58
CA VAL A 465 -30.14 15.43 18.37
C VAL A 465 -29.26 16.25 17.44
N THR A 466 -29.22 17.57 17.64
CA THR A 466 -28.32 18.45 16.88
C THR A 466 -26.88 18.23 17.36
N ILE A 467 -26.01 17.88 16.42
CA ILE A 467 -24.56 17.75 16.63
C ILE A 467 -23.88 18.89 15.88
N ALA A 468 -23.26 19.81 16.60
CA ALA A 468 -22.54 20.95 16.02
C ALA A 468 -21.04 20.79 16.26
N ALA A 469 -20.23 20.88 15.20
CA ALA A 469 -18.78 20.85 15.30
C ALA A 469 -18.29 22.04 16.15
N PRO A 470 -17.21 21.88 16.95
CA PRO A 470 -16.73 22.91 17.88
C PRO A 470 -16.29 24.22 17.19
N ALA A 471 -15.80 24.15 15.95
CA ALA A 471 -15.32 25.29 15.18
C ALA A 471 -15.25 24.92 13.68
N ALA A 472 -14.85 25.89 12.83
CA ALA A 472 -14.44 25.63 11.46
C ALA A 472 -13.25 24.65 11.40
N GLY A 473 -13.05 23.97 10.26
CA GLY A 473 -12.07 22.92 10.05
C GLY A 473 -12.63 21.50 10.22
N GLY A 474 -11.79 20.51 10.00
CA GLY A 474 -12.17 19.11 10.09
C GLY A 474 -12.33 18.63 11.54
N TRP A 475 -13.44 17.97 11.83
CA TRP A 475 -13.74 17.41 13.15
C TRP A 475 -14.31 16.00 13.05
N VAL A 476 -14.02 15.17 14.06
CA VAL A 476 -14.66 13.86 14.20
C VAL A 476 -15.28 13.75 15.58
N ALA A 477 -16.54 13.34 15.63
CA ALA A 477 -17.23 12.93 16.83
C ALA A 477 -17.25 11.41 16.96
N ALA A 478 -16.63 10.88 18.00
CA ALA A 478 -16.81 9.53 18.47
C ALA A 478 -17.97 9.53 19.47
N ILE A 479 -19.08 8.85 19.14
CA ILE A 479 -20.28 8.80 19.97
C ILE A 479 -20.48 7.35 20.36
N THR A 480 -20.48 7.06 21.67
CA THR A 480 -20.61 5.71 22.20
C THR A 480 -21.66 5.67 23.30
N ARG A 481 -22.36 4.55 23.40
CA ARG A 481 -23.31 4.36 24.50
C ARG A 481 -22.60 4.55 25.83
N HIS A 482 -23.22 5.31 26.73
CA HIS A 482 -22.73 5.53 28.09
C HIS A 482 -23.35 4.48 29.01
N ASP A 483 -22.57 3.51 29.43
CA ASP A 483 -23.00 2.56 30.45
C ASP A 483 -22.84 3.27 31.82
N SER A 484 -23.96 3.65 32.42
CA SER A 484 -24.00 4.20 33.76
C SER A 484 -23.70 3.10 34.81
N GLN A 485 -22.52 2.50 34.69
CA GLN A 485 -21.92 1.72 35.77
C GLN A 485 -20.71 2.50 36.29
N ASP A 486 -21.00 3.43 37.23
CA ASP A 486 -20.30 3.69 38.49
C ASP A 486 -20.90 4.90 39.20
#